data_5fe2d2e11ff7fcb73140e1285a70feaf
#
_entry.id   5fe2d2e11ff7fcb73140e1285a70feaf
#
_cell.length_a   1.000
_cell.length_b   1.000
_cell.length_c   1.000
_cell.angle_alpha   90.00
_cell.angle_beta   90.00
_cell.angle_gamma   90.00
#
_symmetry.space_group_name_H-M   'P 1'
#
loop_
_entity.id
_entity.type
_entity.pdbx_description
1 polymer ?
#
loop_
_entity_poly.entity_id
_entity_poly.type
_entity_poly.pdbx_seq_one_letter_code
_entity_poly.pdbx_strand_id
1 'polypeptide(L)'
;EKNNIIMIYDFSKPTCRRGTNSYKWDSAAGDDIIPLWVADMDFETYPGITEALRHRVDHAIFGYTRVPDSYYEAVCRWFEERHGWRFHRDDIIYTSGVVPAISAIIKALTLTGDQVVVMGPVYNCFFSSIRNNGCELSSSPLIYNKTLLRYEIDFNDLEQRLSHERARLLLLCNPHNPGGRVWSRDEL
;
A
#
# COMPACT_ATOMS: atom_id res chain seq x y z
N GLU A 1 -32.22 15.95 17.62
CA GLU A 1 -31.38 16.70 16.65
C GLU A 1 -29.95 16.61 17.12
N LYS A 2 -29.14 15.70 16.54
CA LYS A 2 -27.70 15.66 16.76
C LYS A 2 -27.12 16.76 15.89
N ASN A 3 -26.72 17.86 16.50
CA ASN A 3 -25.89 18.87 15.85
C ASN A 3 -24.59 18.17 15.39
N ASN A 4 -24.51 17.83 14.10
CA ASN A 4 -23.26 17.44 13.47
C ASN A 4 -22.37 18.69 13.40
N ILE A 5 -21.59 18.93 14.45
CA ILE A 5 -20.49 19.87 14.40
C ILE A 5 -19.47 19.24 13.45
N ILE A 6 -19.43 19.72 12.21
CA ILE A 6 -18.33 19.41 11.29
C ILE A 6 -17.09 20.05 11.91
N MET A 7 -16.30 19.27 12.61
CA MET A 7 -15.02 19.72 13.15
C MET A 7 -14.08 19.90 11.95
N ILE A 8 -13.83 21.13 11.55
CA ILE A 8 -12.86 21.46 10.52
C ILE A 8 -11.48 21.19 11.12
N TYR A 9 -10.79 20.16 10.61
CA TYR A 9 -9.42 19.85 11.03
C TYR A 9 -8.44 20.79 10.31
N ASP A 10 -7.55 21.43 11.07
CA ASP A 10 -6.55 22.37 10.53
C ASP A 10 -5.27 21.61 10.11
N PHE A 11 -5.14 21.35 8.81
CA PHE A 11 -3.93 20.77 8.23
C PHE A 11 -2.83 21.77 7.93
N SER A 12 -3.01 23.06 8.23
CA SER A 12 -1.98 24.08 8.02
C SER A 12 -0.95 24.14 9.15
N LYS A 13 -1.24 23.53 10.30
CA LYS A 13 -0.36 23.52 11.47
C LYS A 13 0.74 22.48 11.33
N PRO A 14 2.00 22.89 11.13
CA PRO A 14 3.11 21.93 11.04
C PRO A 14 3.42 21.33 12.42
N THR A 15 3.73 20.04 12.44
CA THR A 15 4.18 19.34 13.64
C THR A 15 5.65 18.96 13.48
N CYS A 16 6.51 19.45 14.39
CA CYS A 16 7.92 19.05 14.39
C CYS A 16 8.06 17.59 14.78
N ARG A 17 8.73 16.81 13.94
CA ARG A 17 8.96 15.37 14.16
C ARG A 17 10.42 15.02 14.42
N ARG A 18 11.32 16.00 14.49
CA ARG A 18 12.73 15.78 14.85
C ARG A 18 12.85 15.46 16.34
N GLY A 19 13.71 14.51 16.68
CA GLY A 19 13.89 14.04 18.04
C GLY A 19 12.75 13.18 18.59
N THR A 20 11.88 12.66 17.72
CA THR A 20 10.74 11.81 18.10
C THR A 20 10.91 10.35 17.70
N ASN A 21 12.09 9.94 17.29
CA ASN A 21 12.40 8.65 16.65
C ASN A 21 11.68 8.46 15.31
N SER A 22 11.37 9.57 14.62
CA SER A 22 10.82 9.51 13.27
C SER A 22 11.87 8.98 12.30
N TYR A 23 11.63 7.81 11.70
CA TYR A 23 12.53 7.25 10.70
C TYR A 23 12.73 8.20 9.50
N LYS A 24 11.69 8.96 9.13
CA LYS A 24 11.75 9.96 8.07
C LYS A 24 12.64 11.13 8.42
N TRP A 25 12.42 11.75 9.59
CA TRP A 25 13.06 13.00 9.96
C TRP A 25 14.41 12.82 10.69
N ASP A 26 14.51 11.81 11.55
CA ASP A 26 15.72 11.62 12.36
C ASP A 26 16.81 10.85 11.62
N SER A 27 16.49 10.24 10.45
CA SER A 27 17.48 9.66 9.53
C SER A 27 18.10 10.69 8.58
N ALA A 28 17.55 11.89 8.47
CA ALA A 28 18.07 12.94 7.61
C ALA A 28 19.34 13.56 8.21
N ALA A 29 20.44 13.55 7.43
CA ALA A 29 21.74 14.05 7.87
C ALA A 29 21.80 15.59 7.74
N GLY A 30 21.13 16.33 8.64
CA GLY A 30 21.18 17.80 8.70
C GLY A 30 19.81 18.45 8.79
N ASP A 31 19.79 19.65 9.36
CA ASP A 31 18.54 20.35 9.64
C ASP A 31 17.92 21.00 8.38
N ASP A 32 18.72 21.24 7.37
CA ASP A 32 18.29 21.87 6.11
C ASP A 32 17.73 20.84 5.09
N ILE A 33 17.73 19.54 5.43
CA ILE A 33 17.23 18.50 4.55
C ILE A 33 15.75 18.30 4.74
N ILE A 34 14.98 18.38 3.65
CA ILE A 34 13.56 18.04 3.61
C ILE A 34 13.44 16.60 3.11
N PRO A 35 13.08 15.64 3.98
CA PRO A 35 12.96 14.25 3.59
C PRO A 35 11.66 14.01 2.80
N LEU A 36 11.78 13.52 1.55
CA LEU A 36 10.66 13.23 0.65
C LEU A 36 10.59 11.75 0.21
N TRP A 37 11.34 10.88 0.86
CA TRP A 37 11.55 9.49 0.44
C TRP A 37 10.52 8.50 0.98
N VAL A 38 9.78 8.88 2.03
CA VAL A 38 8.71 8.06 2.62
C VAL A 38 7.42 8.89 2.74
N ALA A 39 6.29 8.25 2.53
CA ALA A 39 4.99 8.90 2.36
C ALA A 39 4.20 9.09 3.65
N ASP A 40 4.80 8.86 4.84
CA ASP A 40 4.13 9.18 6.09
C ASP A 40 3.91 10.68 6.24
N MET A 41 2.71 11.08 6.62
CA MET A 41 2.29 12.47 6.69
C MET A 41 2.88 13.17 7.92
N ASP A 42 3.11 14.49 7.79
CA ASP A 42 3.63 15.35 8.87
C ASP A 42 2.50 16.12 9.58
N PHE A 43 1.26 15.73 9.34
CA PHE A 43 0.07 16.26 10.01
C PHE A 43 -0.34 15.37 11.18
N GLU A 44 -0.88 15.99 12.22
CA GLU A 44 -1.47 15.26 13.32
C GLU A 44 -2.63 14.37 12.85
N THR A 45 -2.76 13.21 13.46
CA THR A 45 -3.88 12.30 13.18
C THR A 45 -5.20 12.92 13.61
N TYR A 46 -6.26 12.66 12.84
CA TYR A 46 -7.61 13.11 13.17
C TYR A 46 -7.99 12.75 14.61
N PRO A 47 -8.53 13.72 15.41
CA PRO A 47 -8.79 13.52 16.84
C PRO A 47 -9.64 12.29 17.18
N GLY A 48 -10.62 11.94 16.37
CA GLY A 48 -11.44 10.74 16.57
C GLY A 48 -10.65 9.43 16.57
N ILE A 49 -9.55 9.36 15.80
CA ILE A 49 -8.65 8.20 15.79
C ILE A 49 -7.86 8.14 17.09
N THR A 50 -7.29 9.27 17.53
CA THR A 50 -6.54 9.33 18.79
C THR A 50 -7.42 9.04 20.00
N GLU A 51 -8.68 9.47 19.99
CA GLU A 51 -9.65 9.16 21.04
C GLU A 51 -9.98 7.67 21.11
N ALA A 52 -10.22 7.03 19.97
CA ALA A 52 -10.45 5.59 19.92
C ALA A 52 -9.24 4.79 20.44
N LEU A 53 -8.01 5.24 20.12
CA LEU A 53 -6.79 4.63 20.62
C LEU A 53 -6.64 4.81 22.14
N ARG A 54 -6.92 6.01 22.67
CA ARG A 54 -6.90 6.27 24.12
C ARG A 54 -7.87 5.35 24.86
N HIS A 55 -9.10 5.24 24.36
CA HIS A 55 -10.11 4.35 24.94
C HIS A 55 -9.60 2.89 25.01
N ARG A 56 -8.88 2.43 23.97
CA ARG A 56 -8.29 1.09 23.97
C ARG A 56 -7.13 0.97 24.95
N VAL A 57 -6.31 2.01 25.09
CA VAL A 57 -5.22 2.06 26.07
C VAL A 57 -5.75 2.04 27.52
N ASP A 58 -6.81 2.80 27.79
CA ASP A 58 -7.46 2.87 29.11
C ASP A 58 -8.08 1.52 29.55
N HIS A 59 -8.50 0.70 28.59
CA HIS A 59 -8.92 -0.69 28.86
C HIS A 59 -7.77 -1.56 29.41
N ALA A 60 -6.52 -1.24 29.10
CA ALA A 60 -5.27 -1.78 29.66
C ALA A 60 -5.07 -3.32 29.53
N ILE A 61 -5.86 -4.03 28.73
CA ILE A 61 -5.69 -5.46 28.46
C ILE A 61 -5.38 -5.66 26.99
N PHE A 62 -4.15 -6.08 26.68
CA PHE A 62 -3.60 -6.21 25.31
C PHE A 62 -3.35 -7.69 24.97
N GLY A 63 -4.37 -8.52 25.17
CA GLY A 63 -4.34 -9.94 24.81
C GLY A 63 -4.72 -10.20 23.36
N TYR A 64 -4.98 -11.47 23.06
CA TYR A 64 -5.46 -11.86 21.72
C TYR A 64 -6.77 -11.14 21.36
N THR A 65 -6.79 -10.50 20.23
CA THR A 65 -7.91 -9.68 19.77
C THR A 65 -8.49 -10.24 18.47
N ARG A 66 -9.80 -10.37 18.42
CA ARG A 66 -10.54 -10.67 17.19
C ARG A 66 -10.81 -9.37 16.43
N VAL A 67 -10.71 -9.43 15.09
CA VAL A 67 -11.14 -8.31 14.23
C VAL A 67 -12.66 -8.18 14.34
N PRO A 68 -13.21 -7.03 14.76
CA PRO A 68 -14.63 -6.85 14.96
C PRO A 68 -15.39 -6.74 13.63
N ASP A 69 -16.68 -7.06 13.65
CA ASP A 69 -17.53 -6.96 12.46
C ASP A 69 -17.61 -5.52 11.93
N SER A 70 -17.58 -4.53 12.81
CA SER A 70 -17.53 -3.11 12.45
C SER A 70 -16.35 -2.71 11.56
N TYR A 71 -15.24 -3.44 11.61
CA TYR A 71 -14.11 -3.23 10.70
C TYR A 71 -14.51 -3.60 9.26
N TYR A 72 -15.08 -4.78 9.07
CA TYR A 72 -15.51 -5.25 7.75
C TYR A 72 -16.63 -4.38 7.17
N GLU A 73 -17.58 -3.97 8.00
CA GLU A 73 -18.65 -3.05 7.63
C GLU A 73 -18.09 -1.69 7.18
N ALA A 74 -17.10 -1.16 7.89
CA ALA A 74 -16.45 0.10 7.54
C ALA A 74 -15.70 0.00 6.20
N VAL A 75 -15.00 -1.11 5.95
CA VAL A 75 -14.30 -1.35 4.68
C VAL A 75 -15.30 -1.45 3.52
N CYS A 76 -16.33 -2.29 3.64
CA CYS A 76 -17.35 -2.45 2.60
C CYS A 76 -18.03 -1.11 2.28
N ARG A 77 -18.46 -0.37 3.33
CA ARG A 77 -19.11 0.94 3.17
C ARG A 77 -18.19 1.95 2.48
N TRP A 78 -16.90 2.01 2.87
CA TRP A 78 -15.94 2.92 2.26
C TRP A 78 -15.81 2.70 0.74
N PHE A 79 -15.65 1.44 0.32
CA PHE A 79 -15.52 1.11 -1.09
C PHE A 79 -16.80 1.35 -1.88
N GLU A 80 -17.95 1.08 -1.29
CA GLU A 80 -19.24 1.36 -1.91
C GLU A 80 -19.46 2.88 -2.08
N GLU A 81 -19.27 3.67 -1.02
CA GLU A 81 -19.53 5.12 -1.03
C GLU A 81 -18.50 5.89 -1.88
N ARG A 82 -17.25 5.47 -1.87
CA ARG A 82 -16.16 6.22 -2.53
C ARG A 82 -15.84 5.73 -3.94
N HIS A 83 -16.11 4.48 -4.23
CA HIS A 83 -15.69 3.85 -5.49
C HIS A 83 -16.83 3.15 -6.21
N GLY A 84 -18.04 3.10 -5.66
CA GLY A 84 -19.18 2.38 -6.23
C GLY A 84 -18.97 0.87 -6.30
N TRP A 85 -18.00 0.34 -5.54
CA TRP A 85 -17.66 -1.07 -5.55
C TRP A 85 -18.25 -1.79 -4.35
N ARG A 86 -19.18 -2.72 -4.64
CA ARG A 86 -19.82 -3.57 -3.64
C ARG A 86 -19.20 -4.95 -3.63
N PHE A 87 -18.90 -5.45 -2.45
CA PHE A 87 -18.44 -6.80 -2.20
C PHE A 87 -18.91 -7.24 -0.81
N HIS A 88 -18.83 -8.53 -0.52
CA HIS A 88 -19.26 -9.09 0.75
C HIS A 88 -18.11 -9.15 1.76
N ARG A 89 -18.47 -9.20 3.04
CA ARG A 89 -17.52 -9.43 4.13
C ARG A 89 -16.63 -10.66 3.90
N ASP A 90 -17.20 -11.72 3.36
CA ASP A 90 -16.51 -12.99 3.13
C ASP A 90 -15.44 -12.91 2.03
N ASP A 91 -15.47 -11.85 1.23
CA ASP A 91 -14.42 -11.53 0.24
C ASP A 91 -13.19 -10.85 0.87
N ILE A 92 -13.25 -10.54 2.19
CA ILE A 92 -12.17 -9.85 2.91
C ILE A 92 -11.38 -10.84 3.77
N ILE A 93 -10.10 -10.98 3.48
CA ILE A 93 -9.14 -11.68 4.33
C ILE A 93 -8.27 -10.63 5.04
N TYR A 94 -8.40 -10.57 6.37
CA TYR A 94 -7.60 -9.65 7.18
C TYR A 94 -6.14 -10.12 7.27
N THR A 95 -5.23 -9.16 7.10
CA THR A 95 -3.78 -9.36 7.31
C THR A 95 -3.21 -8.19 8.10
N SER A 96 -2.04 -8.37 8.71
CA SER A 96 -1.37 -7.32 9.49
C SER A 96 -0.74 -6.21 8.65
N GLY A 97 -0.91 -6.25 7.32
CA GLY A 97 -0.43 -5.24 6.38
C GLY A 97 -0.30 -5.78 4.97
N VAL A 98 -0.07 -4.88 4.00
CA VAL A 98 0.00 -5.23 2.57
C VAL A 98 1.22 -6.11 2.26
N VAL A 99 2.40 -5.84 2.82
CA VAL A 99 3.60 -6.65 2.58
C VAL A 99 3.45 -8.08 3.09
N PRO A 100 2.96 -8.33 4.32
CA PRO A 100 2.57 -9.66 4.75
C PRO A 100 1.53 -10.34 3.86
N ALA A 101 0.53 -9.59 3.38
CA ALA A 101 -0.47 -10.10 2.46
C ALA A 101 0.15 -10.59 1.14
N ILE A 102 1.02 -9.78 0.52
CA ILE A 102 1.74 -10.14 -0.71
C ILE A 102 2.55 -11.42 -0.49
N SER A 103 3.30 -11.52 0.60
CA SER A 103 4.09 -12.71 0.93
C SER A 103 3.20 -13.95 1.12
N ALA A 104 2.05 -13.81 1.78
CA ALA A 104 1.09 -14.90 1.95
C ALA A 104 0.49 -15.36 0.62
N ILE A 105 0.14 -14.43 -0.27
CA ILE A 105 -0.40 -14.71 -1.61
C ILE A 105 0.65 -15.42 -2.47
N ILE A 106 1.88 -14.93 -2.52
CA ILE A 106 2.97 -15.59 -3.25
C ILE A 106 3.12 -17.03 -2.75
N LYS A 107 3.23 -17.21 -1.44
CA LYS A 107 3.41 -18.54 -0.83
C LYS A 107 2.23 -19.49 -1.09
N ALA A 108 1.02 -18.97 -1.20
CA ALA A 108 -0.18 -19.77 -1.46
C ALA A 108 -0.34 -20.18 -2.93
N LEU A 109 0.16 -19.36 -3.87
CA LEU A 109 -0.11 -19.53 -5.30
C LEU A 109 1.11 -19.97 -6.12
N THR A 110 2.29 -20.06 -5.51
CA THR A 110 3.54 -20.41 -6.20
C THR A 110 4.30 -21.50 -5.50
N LEU A 111 5.19 -22.14 -6.24
CA LEU A 111 6.21 -23.06 -5.73
C LEU A 111 7.61 -22.42 -5.85
N THR A 112 8.58 -22.96 -5.11
CA THR A 112 9.98 -22.52 -5.22
C THR A 112 10.45 -22.65 -6.68
N GLY A 113 11.04 -21.57 -7.21
CA GLY A 113 11.50 -21.47 -8.59
C GLY A 113 10.44 -21.02 -9.59
N ASP A 114 9.19 -20.84 -9.20
CA ASP A 114 8.19 -20.18 -10.03
C ASP A 114 8.52 -18.71 -10.21
N GLN A 115 8.08 -18.13 -11.33
CA GLN A 115 8.32 -16.74 -11.64
C GLN A 115 7.12 -15.87 -11.21
N VAL A 116 7.46 -14.75 -10.56
CA VAL A 116 6.52 -13.68 -10.26
C VAL A 116 6.89 -12.48 -11.11
N VAL A 117 5.96 -12.06 -11.95
CA VAL A 117 6.16 -10.95 -12.89
C VAL A 117 5.82 -9.63 -12.19
N VAL A 118 6.64 -8.61 -12.45
CA VAL A 118 6.43 -7.22 -12.00
C VAL A 118 6.76 -6.26 -13.14
N MET A 119 6.25 -5.05 -13.09
CA MET A 119 6.60 -3.98 -14.02
C MET A 119 7.54 -2.97 -13.34
N GLY A 120 8.83 -3.04 -13.67
CA GLY A 120 9.86 -2.22 -13.02
C GLY A 120 10.12 -0.86 -13.71
N PRO A 121 10.57 0.18 -12.98
CA PRO A 121 10.79 0.19 -11.52
C PRO A 121 9.48 0.14 -10.73
N VAL A 122 9.42 -0.62 -9.64
CA VAL A 122 8.22 -0.80 -8.83
C VAL A 122 8.59 -0.83 -7.34
N TYR A 123 7.61 -0.80 -6.47
CA TYR A 123 7.77 -0.83 -5.03
C TYR A 123 8.75 -1.91 -4.57
N ASN A 124 9.80 -1.50 -3.85
CA ASN A 124 10.92 -2.35 -3.50
C ASN A 124 10.56 -3.60 -2.68
N CYS A 125 9.50 -3.53 -1.86
CA CYS A 125 9.05 -4.68 -1.09
C CYS A 125 8.52 -5.83 -1.96
N PHE A 126 8.15 -5.58 -3.23
CA PHE A 126 7.80 -6.66 -4.16
C PHE A 126 9.00 -7.58 -4.39
N PHE A 127 10.17 -7.00 -4.62
CA PHE A 127 11.40 -7.77 -4.85
C PHE A 127 11.79 -8.65 -3.66
N SER A 128 11.73 -8.10 -2.45
CA SER A 128 12.03 -8.86 -1.23
C SER A 128 10.98 -9.94 -0.97
N SER A 129 9.68 -9.64 -1.14
CA SER A 129 8.62 -10.63 -0.97
C SER A 129 8.75 -11.80 -1.95
N ILE A 130 9.10 -11.55 -3.21
CA ILE A 130 9.33 -12.59 -4.22
C ILE A 130 10.49 -13.49 -3.80
N ARG A 131 11.66 -12.90 -3.54
CA ARG A 131 12.88 -13.65 -3.22
C ARG A 131 12.77 -14.43 -1.90
N ASN A 132 12.18 -13.82 -0.88
CA ASN A 132 12.03 -14.45 0.43
C ASN A 132 11.08 -15.67 0.42
N ASN A 133 10.22 -15.77 -0.60
CA ASN A 133 9.37 -16.94 -0.81
C ASN A 133 9.97 -17.96 -1.81
N GLY A 134 11.23 -17.80 -2.19
CA GLY A 134 11.93 -18.75 -3.06
C GLY A 134 11.52 -18.68 -4.53
N CYS A 135 10.86 -17.60 -4.94
CA CYS A 135 10.44 -17.37 -6.32
C CYS A 135 11.48 -16.57 -7.10
N GLU A 136 11.46 -16.71 -8.41
CA GLU A 136 12.27 -15.92 -9.32
C GLU A 136 11.55 -14.61 -9.69
N LEU A 137 12.29 -13.52 -9.68
CA LEU A 137 11.80 -12.23 -10.13
C LEU A 137 11.87 -12.16 -11.66
N SER A 138 10.73 -11.94 -12.30
CA SER A 138 10.63 -11.61 -13.73
C SER A 138 10.15 -10.16 -13.88
N SER A 139 11.07 -9.26 -14.22
CA SER A 139 10.76 -7.82 -14.28
C SER A 139 10.62 -7.34 -15.71
N SER A 140 9.42 -6.92 -16.09
CA SER A 140 9.16 -6.21 -17.34
C SER A 140 9.49 -4.73 -17.14
N PRO A 141 10.46 -4.15 -17.88
CA PRO A 141 10.84 -2.76 -17.71
C PRO A 141 9.75 -1.84 -18.28
N LEU A 142 9.34 -0.85 -17.48
CA LEU A 142 8.52 0.24 -17.98
C LEU A 142 9.35 1.16 -18.89
N ILE A 143 8.74 1.66 -19.94
CA ILE A 143 9.36 2.60 -20.89
C ILE A 143 9.08 4.03 -20.40
N TYR A 144 10.12 4.83 -20.18
CA TYR A 144 9.94 6.23 -19.86
C TYR A 144 9.77 7.06 -21.14
N ASN A 145 8.57 7.57 -21.34
CA ASN A 145 8.24 8.48 -22.44
C ASN A 145 8.66 9.91 -22.09
N LYS A 146 9.75 10.37 -22.71
CA LYS A 146 10.33 11.71 -22.42
C LYS A 146 9.45 12.87 -22.89
N THR A 147 8.60 12.63 -23.91
CA THR A 147 7.69 13.66 -24.43
C THR A 147 6.49 13.84 -23.51
N LEU A 148 5.93 12.75 -23.02
CA LEU A 148 4.77 12.76 -22.12
C LEU A 148 5.18 12.80 -20.65
N LEU A 149 6.48 12.75 -20.33
CA LEU A 149 7.04 12.73 -19.00
C LEU A 149 6.39 11.69 -18.07
N ARG A 150 6.17 10.49 -18.61
CA ARG A 150 5.50 9.41 -17.88
C ARG A 150 6.06 8.04 -18.24
N TYR A 151 5.83 7.06 -17.38
CA TYR A 151 6.08 5.66 -17.68
C TYR A 151 4.93 5.04 -18.49
N GLU A 152 5.28 4.12 -19.38
CA GLU A 152 4.36 3.35 -20.22
C GLU A 152 4.69 1.86 -20.13
N ILE A 153 3.69 1.00 -20.33
CA ILE A 153 3.88 -0.45 -20.32
C ILE A 153 4.45 -0.91 -21.66
N ASP A 154 5.50 -1.72 -21.63
CA ASP A 154 5.92 -2.52 -22.79
C ASP A 154 5.09 -3.80 -22.81
N PHE A 155 3.98 -3.76 -23.54
CA PHE A 155 3.07 -4.90 -23.62
C PHE A 155 3.72 -6.12 -24.29
N ASN A 156 4.64 -5.92 -25.22
CA ASN A 156 5.32 -7.03 -25.89
C ASN A 156 6.25 -7.78 -24.92
N ASP A 157 7.06 -7.04 -24.14
CA ASP A 157 7.91 -7.66 -23.13
C ASP A 157 7.08 -8.27 -21.99
N LEU A 158 6.01 -7.59 -21.57
CA LEU A 158 5.12 -8.11 -20.52
C LEU A 158 4.45 -9.41 -20.95
N GLU A 159 3.92 -9.48 -22.19
CA GLU A 159 3.30 -10.70 -22.74
C GLU A 159 4.32 -11.85 -22.81
N GLN A 160 5.53 -11.56 -23.28
CA GLN A 160 6.60 -12.56 -23.34
C GLN A 160 6.91 -13.15 -21.97
N ARG A 161 6.98 -12.30 -20.91
CA ARG A 161 7.23 -12.76 -19.55
C ARG A 161 6.08 -13.55 -18.97
N LEU A 162 4.86 -13.10 -19.20
CA LEU A 162 3.65 -13.79 -18.73
C LEU A 162 3.43 -15.13 -19.43
N SER A 163 3.91 -15.28 -20.67
CA SER A 163 3.84 -16.52 -21.44
C SER A 163 4.88 -17.57 -21.03
N HIS A 164 5.81 -17.22 -20.15
CA HIS A 164 6.82 -18.17 -19.69
C HIS A 164 6.17 -19.30 -18.87
N GLU A 165 6.61 -20.56 -19.10
CA GLU A 165 6.01 -21.77 -18.47
C GLU A 165 5.99 -21.76 -16.94
N ARG A 166 6.94 -21.04 -16.31
CA ARG A 166 7.00 -20.88 -14.84
C ARG A 166 6.38 -19.59 -14.32
N ALA A 167 5.86 -18.71 -15.17
CA ALA A 167 5.15 -17.54 -14.73
C ALA A 167 3.82 -17.94 -14.06
N ARG A 168 3.65 -17.59 -12.79
CA ARG A 168 2.46 -17.95 -12.00
C ARG A 168 1.69 -16.76 -11.47
N LEU A 169 2.35 -15.64 -11.30
CA LEU A 169 1.75 -14.47 -10.65
C LEU A 169 2.24 -13.18 -11.29
N LEU A 170 1.34 -12.24 -11.53
CA LEU A 170 1.64 -10.84 -11.81
C LEU A 170 1.32 -10.01 -10.57
N LEU A 171 2.32 -9.27 -10.06
CA LEU A 171 2.11 -8.25 -9.04
C LEU A 171 1.93 -6.90 -9.72
N LEU A 172 0.67 -6.51 -9.92
CA LEU A 172 0.30 -5.23 -10.50
C LEU A 172 0.27 -4.14 -9.42
N CYS A 173 1.06 -3.07 -9.63
CA CYS A 173 1.03 -1.88 -8.79
C CYS A 173 0.14 -0.81 -9.43
N ASN A 174 -0.99 -0.48 -8.78
CA ASN A 174 -1.91 0.54 -9.27
C ASN A 174 -2.63 1.22 -8.08
N PRO A 175 -2.50 2.54 -7.86
CA PRO A 175 -1.56 3.47 -8.49
C PRO A 175 -0.10 3.01 -8.40
N HIS A 176 0.68 3.25 -9.45
CA HIS A 176 2.03 2.70 -9.58
C HIS A 176 3.07 3.48 -8.77
N ASN A 177 3.74 2.79 -7.85
CA ASN A 177 4.82 3.33 -7.03
C ASN A 177 6.17 2.71 -7.48
N PRO A 178 7.22 3.48 -7.79
CA PRO A 178 7.34 4.93 -7.71
C PRO A 178 6.98 5.69 -9.00
N GLY A 179 6.53 5.02 -10.06
CA GLY A 179 6.31 5.61 -11.38
C GLY A 179 5.24 6.71 -11.44
N GLY A 180 4.44 6.90 -10.38
CA GLY A 180 3.44 7.97 -10.30
C GLY A 180 2.32 7.83 -11.32
N ARG A 181 2.02 6.61 -11.77
CA ARG A 181 1.00 6.32 -12.78
C ARG A 181 -0.26 5.73 -12.14
N VAL A 182 -1.42 6.17 -12.62
CA VAL A 182 -2.66 5.41 -12.53
C VAL A 182 -2.91 4.83 -13.91
N TRP A 183 -2.95 3.50 -14.01
CA TRP A 183 -3.20 2.82 -15.27
C TRP A 183 -4.63 3.05 -15.70
N SER A 184 -4.83 3.34 -16.99
CA SER A 184 -6.17 3.48 -17.56
C SER A 184 -6.87 2.12 -17.68
N ARG A 185 -8.19 2.15 -17.92
CA ARG A 185 -8.95 0.93 -18.17
C ARG A 185 -8.43 0.16 -19.39
N ASP A 186 -7.99 0.87 -20.42
CA ASP A 186 -7.50 0.25 -21.66
C ASP A 186 -6.09 -0.34 -21.52
N GLU A 187 -5.33 0.10 -20.49
CA GLU A 187 -4.03 -0.46 -20.14
C GLU A 187 -4.16 -1.70 -19.23
N LEU A 188 -5.31 -1.87 -18.51
CA LEU A 188 -5.58 -2.98 -17.58
C LEU A 188 -6.44 -4.07 -18.23
#